data_77afd5ddb65f8a60be6a9ac575744594
#
_entry.id   77afd5ddb65f8a60be6a9ac575744594
#
_cell.length_a   1.000
_cell.length_b   1.000
_cell.length_c   1.000
_cell.angle_alpha   90.00
_cell.angle_beta   90.00
_cell.angle_gamma   90.00
#
_symmetry.space_group_name_H-M   'P 1'
#
loop_
_entity.id
_entity.type
_entity.pdbx_description
1 polymer ?
#
loop_
_entity_poly.entity_id
_entity_poly.type
_entity_poly.pdbx_seq_one_letter_code
_entity_poly.pdbx_strand_id
1 'polypeptide(L)'
;MFWKRKQHRFQDELKSYKINECYIEQHNFLIYCNDILVKWLHWIYDNNLCKMQINFKNEEEMKSFSKERDNNLMTWLKDNGYEMEMYELNRRHILCSLVADFCHYMLESFVCAAKRKPAVAYALLRKPLRDNLAYIEWLRVEPKELIDKLLYCQPEEYDLSCKKELKKKHIEQIYEKYKIDRNNGMFAFRYEKNEDISLEKIWNKANHIVTTQKYTKSAQGELNFVFVDSEQLEHYTEYYYTVVPQIMAYATELIVGMFEEIADINPFTQTVNKILMTLHQAYGMGLSYYQEGKQMLEVDKCPLICPYCGKKIILNDTNMDKLFFNQYKCKKCHQRLETANYVFDFENLNKYITDEKK
;
A
#
# COMPACT_ATOMS: atom_id res chain seq x y z
N MET A 1 14.64 7.32 -15.53
CA MET A 1 14.69 8.77 -15.86
C MET A 1 13.33 9.48 -15.93
N PHE A 2 12.20 8.78 -15.73
CA PHE A 2 10.84 9.33 -15.84
C PHE A 2 10.26 9.89 -14.52
N TRP A 3 10.81 9.58 -13.36
CA TRP A 3 10.23 9.85 -12.04
C TRP A 3 10.69 11.14 -11.34
N LYS A 4 11.63 11.90 -11.90
CA LYS A 4 12.05 13.20 -11.31
C LYS A 4 11.08 14.36 -11.55
N ARG A 5 9.91 14.14 -12.15
CA ARG A 5 8.92 15.20 -12.42
C ARG A 5 7.83 15.26 -11.35
N LYS A 6 8.08 16.10 -10.32
CA LYS A 6 7.11 16.96 -9.64
C LYS A 6 6.03 16.28 -8.78
N GLN A 7 6.37 15.97 -7.55
CA GLN A 7 5.40 15.87 -6.44
C GLN A 7 4.51 17.16 -6.30
N HIS A 8 4.95 18.31 -6.85
CA HIS A 8 4.17 19.55 -6.87
C HIS A 8 2.97 19.55 -7.81
N ARG A 9 2.91 18.65 -8.79
CA ARG A 9 1.82 18.63 -9.77
C ARG A 9 0.49 18.22 -9.20
N PHE A 10 0.46 17.40 -8.17
CA PHE A 10 -0.78 16.83 -7.66
C PHE A 10 -1.67 17.88 -6.96
N GLN A 11 -1.11 18.75 -6.14
CA GLN A 11 -1.89 19.83 -5.51
C GLN A 11 -2.38 20.86 -6.53
N ASP A 12 -1.57 21.15 -7.58
CA ASP A 12 -1.96 22.07 -8.62
C ASP A 12 -2.96 21.43 -9.60
N GLU A 13 -2.86 20.13 -9.87
CA GLU A 13 -3.86 19.38 -10.65
C GLU A 13 -5.16 19.19 -9.88
N LEU A 14 -5.12 18.95 -8.56
CA LEU A 14 -6.30 18.88 -7.71
C LEU A 14 -7.10 20.19 -7.72
N LYS A 15 -6.43 21.35 -7.77
CA LYS A 15 -7.10 22.65 -7.93
C LYS A 15 -7.82 22.81 -9.28
N SER A 16 -7.37 22.08 -10.32
CA SER A 16 -8.01 22.08 -11.63
C SER A 16 -9.21 21.12 -11.71
N TYR A 17 -9.29 20.12 -10.79
CA TYR A 17 -10.41 19.22 -10.68
C TYR A 17 -11.27 19.65 -9.50
N LYS A 18 -12.53 19.93 -9.72
CA LYS A 18 -13.50 20.29 -8.66
C LYS A 18 -13.85 19.06 -7.82
N ILE A 19 -12.89 18.56 -7.03
CA ILE A 19 -13.23 17.64 -5.93
C ILE A 19 -14.11 18.44 -4.99
N ASN A 20 -15.21 17.83 -4.55
CA ASN A 20 -16.01 18.42 -3.48
C ASN A 20 -15.12 18.55 -2.25
N GLU A 21 -15.14 19.74 -1.61
CA GLU A 21 -14.27 20.07 -0.49
C GLU A 21 -14.39 19.05 0.67
N CYS A 22 -15.56 18.42 0.83
CA CYS A 22 -15.80 17.41 1.86
C CYS A 22 -14.98 16.11 1.67
N TYR A 23 -14.41 15.86 0.49
CA TYR A 23 -13.60 14.66 0.21
C TYR A 23 -12.08 14.92 0.08
N ILE A 24 -11.65 16.15 0.27
CA ILE A 24 -10.23 16.53 0.10
C ILE A 24 -9.33 15.76 1.07
N GLU A 25 -9.75 15.59 2.31
CA GLU A 25 -8.99 14.91 3.35
C GLU A 25 -8.80 13.43 3.04
N GLN A 26 -9.88 12.74 2.65
CA GLN A 26 -9.85 11.35 2.23
C GLN A 26 -8.97 11.17 1.00
N HIS A 27 -9.10 12.07 0.03
CA HIS A 27 -8.29 12.01 -1.18
C HIS A 27 -6.80 12.21 -0.88
N ASN A 28 -6.44 13.19 -0.06
CA ASN A 28 -5.07 13.42 0.37
C ASN A 28 -4.50 12.20 1.12
N PHE A 29 -5.32 11.53 1.93
CA PHE A 29 -4.92 10.29 2.59
C PHE A 29 -4.64 9.16 1.59
N LEU A 30 -5.47 9.00 0.56
CA LEU A 30 -5.23 8.01 -0.50
C LEU A 30 -3.90 8.25 -1.22
N ILE A 31 -3.60 9.52 -1.55
CA ILE A 31 -2.32 9.91 -2.16
C ILE A 31 -1.15 9.63 -1.20
N TYR A 32 -1.29 9.98 0.08
CA TYR A 32 -0.30 9.70 1.11
C TYR A 32 0.04 8.20 1.17
N CYS A 33 -0.97 7.33 1.20
CA CYS A 33 -0.77 5.88 1.20
C CYS A 33 0.02 5.42 -0.03
N ASN A 34 -0.38 5.89 -1.22
CA ASN A 34 0.32 5.54 -2.45
C ASN A 34 1.78 6.03 -2.46
N ASP A 35 2.02 7.26 -2.02
CA ASP A 35 3.37 7.83 -1.96
C ASP A 35 4.28 7.07 -1.00
N ILE A 36 3.75 6.60 0.13
CA ILE A 36 4.48 5.71 1.05
C ILE A 36 4.94 4.44 0.33
N LEU A 37 4.02 3.75 -0.32
CA LEU A 37 4.32 2.48 -0.99
C LEU A 37 5.33 2.67 -2.13
N VAL A 38 5.19 3.73 -2.92
CA VAL A 38 6.14 4.08 -3.98
C VAL A 38 7.53 4.41 -3.42
N LYS A 39 7.62 5.13 -2.30
CA LYS A 39 8.89 5.42 -1.65
C LYS A 39 9.56 4.15 -1.12
N TRP A 40 8.81 3.23 -0.54
CA TRP A 40 9.33 1.93 -0.14
C TRP A 40 9.87 1.12 -1.31
N LEU A 41 9.17 1.08 -2.45
CA LEU A 41 9.68 0.43 -3.65
C LEU A 41 11.00 1.04 -4.10
N HIS A 42 11.10 2.37 -4.18
CA HIS A 42 12.36 3.03 -4.51
C HIS A 42 13.47 2.67 -3.54
N TRP A 43 13.18 2.74 -2.23
CA TRP A 43 14.17 2.44 -1.20
C TRP A 43 14.68 0.99 -1.28
N ILE A 44 13.80 0.01 -1.50
CA ILE A 44 14.16 -1.40 -1.70
C ILE A 44 15.07 -1.59 -2.92
N TYR A 45 14.77 -0.93 -4.04
CA TYR A 45 15.58 -1.01 -5.25
C TYR A 45 16.91 -0.28 -5.11
N ASP A 46 16.92 0.92 -4.55
CA ASP A 46 18.12 1.75 -4.39
C ASP A 46 19.14 1.09 -3.43
N ASN A 47 18.65 0.37 -2.42
CA ASN A 47 19.47 -0.40 -1.49
C ASN A 47 19.73 -1.86 -1.94
N ASN A 48 19.36 -2.23 -3.15
CA ASN A 48 19.57 -3.57 -3.72
C ASN A 48 18.97 -4.72 -2.90
N LEU A 49 17.92 -4.50 -2.13
CA LEU A 49 17.32 -5.51 -1.25
C LEU A 49 16.59 -6.64 -2.01
N CYS A 50 16.32 -6.45 -3.31
CA CYS A 50 15.86 -7.52 -4.18
C CYS A 50 17.01 -8.43 -4.69
N LYS A 51 18.27 -8.15 -4.35
CA LYS A 51 19.40 -9.00 -4.68
C LYS A 51 19.75 -9.89 -3.49
N MET A 52 20.11 -11.12 -3.77
CA MET A 52 20.62 -12.06 -2.77
C MET A 52 22.11 -12.31 -3.01
N GLN A 53 22.85 -12.37 -1.93
CA GLN A 53 24.25 -12.80 -1.98
C GLN A 53 24.33 -14.29 -1.64
N ILE A 54 24.97 -15.06 -2.50
CA ILE A 54 25.18 -16.49 -2.28
C ILE A 54 26.67 -16.68 -1.96
N ASN A 55 26.95 -17.34 -0.85
CA ASN A 55 28.29 -17.74 -0.47
C ASN A 55 28.52 -19.20 -0.90
N PHE A 56 29.22 -19.39 -2.02
CA PHE A 56 29.53 -20.73 -2.52
C PHE A 56 30.49 -21.47 -1.59
N LYS A 57 30.28 -22.79 -1.45
CA LYS A 57 31.11 -23.65 -0.61
C LYS A 57 32.51 -23.88 -1.23
N ASN A 58 32.59 -23.87 -2.56
CA ASN A 58 33.83 -24.12 -3.33
C ASN A 58 33.70 -23.58 -4.77
N GLU A 59 34.81 -23.64 -5.51
CA GLU A 59 34.86 -23.19 -6.92
C GLU A 59 34.02 -24.07 -7.89
N GLU A 60 33.81 -25.34 -7.56
CA GLU A 60 33.03 -26.27 -8.41
C GLU A 60 31.55 -25.88 -8.36
N GLU A 61 31.05 -25.54 -7.15
CA GLU A 61 29.70 -25.05 -6.94
C GLU A 61 29.46 -23.71 -7.67
N MET A 62 30.43 -22.79 -7.60
CA MET A 62 30.37 -21.50 -8.31
C MET A 62 30.34 -21.71 -9.85
N LYS A 63 31.11 -22.66 -10.38
CA LYS A 63 31.10 -23.02 -11.81
C LYS A 63 29.77 -23.67 -12.21
N SER A 64 29.22 -24.55 -11.37
CA SER A 64 27.90 -25.15 -11.57
C SER A 64 26.81 -24.10 -11.61
N PHE A 65 26.78 -23.18 -10.63
CA PHE A 65 25.86 -22.06 -10.60
C PHE A 65 25.91 -21.22 -11.89
N SER A 66 27.13 -20.89 -12.34
CA SER A 66 27.33 -20.07 -13.55
C SER A 66 26.77 -20.71 -14.82
N LYS A 67 26.69 -22.04 -14.88
CA LYS A 67 26.11 -22.78 -16.02
C LYS A 67 24.58 -22.82 -15.98
N GLU A 68 24.02 -22.95 -14.78
CA GLU A 68 22.57 -23.14 -14.58
C GLU A 68 21.80 -21.83 -14.34
N ARG A 69 22.50 -20.76 -13.99
CA ARG A 69 21.91 -19.47 -13.59
C ARG A 69 20.84 -18.94 -14.54
N ASP A 70 21.06 -19.05 -15.82
CA ASP A 70 20.21 -18.45 -16.84
C ASP A 70 19.00 -19.34 -17.23
N ASN A 71 19.05 -20.65 -16.92
CA ASN A 71 18.02 -21.60 -17.33
C ASN A 71 17.28 -22.28 -16.17
N ASN A 72 17.99 -22.65 -15.11
CA ASN A 72 17.45 -23.49 -14.02
C ASN A 72 17.77 -22.95 -12.62
N LEU A 73 17.87 -21.62 -12.45
CA LEU A 73 18.32 -20.99 -11.21
C LEU A 73 17.58 -21.53 -9.97
N MET A 74 16.26 -21.58 -10.02
CA MET A 74 15.45 -21.94 -8.84
C MET A 74 15.65 -23.41 -8.45
N THR A 75 15.71 -24.29 -9.44
CA THR A 75 16.01 -25.73 -9.22
C THR A 75 17.41 -25.89 -8.67
N TRP A 76 18.40 -25.21 -9.26
CA TRP A 76 19.78 -25.27 -8.80
C TRP A 76 19.92 -24.82 -7.34
N LEU A 77 19.31 -23.69 -6.96
CA LEU A 77 19.31 -23.19 -5.58
C LEU A 77 18.76 -24.23 -4.59
N LYS A 78 17.63 -24.83 -4.95
CA LYS A 78 16.99 -25.87 -4.13
C LYS A 78 17.88 -27.11 -3.96
N ASP A 79 18.42 -27.63 -5.07
CA ASP A 79 19.20 -28.87 -5.09
C ASP A 79 20.57 -28.74 -4.39
N ASN A 80 21.11 -27.51 -4.30
CA ASN A 80 22.40 -27.24 -3.66
C ASN A 80 22.28 -26.71 -2.22
N GLY A 81 21.05 -26.69 -1.66
CA GLY A 81 20.82 -26.33 -0.25
C GLY A 81 20.63 -24.85 0.02
N TYR A 82 20.35 -24.03 -1.01
CA TYR A 82 20.02 -22.60 -0.93
C TYR A 82 18.50 -22.36 -1.00
N GLU A 83 17.73 -23.28 -0.42
CA GLU A 83 16.26 -23.23 -0.47
C GLU A 83 15.70 -21.96 0.22
N MET A 84 16.30 -21.55 1.35
CA MET A 84 15.87 -20.34 2.07
C MET A 84 16.10 -19.08 1.23
N GLU A 85 17.27 -18.98 0.59
CA GLU A 85 17.61 -17.88 -0.30
C GLU A 85 16.67 -17.83 -1.51
N MET A 86 16.32 -18.99 -2.06
CA MET A 86 15.36 -19.12 -3.15
C MET A 86 13.98 -18.57 -2.74
N TYR A 87 13.46 -18.96 -1.59
CA TYR A 87 12.17 -18.47 -1.12
C TYR A 87 12.21 -16.96 -0.84
N GLU A 88 13.25 -16.48 -0.19
CA GLU A 88 13.36 -15.07 0.16
C GLU A 88 13.53 -14.19 -1.09
N LEU A 89 14.32 -14.63 -2.07
CA LEU A 89 14.46 -13.94 -3.35
C LEU A 89 13.11 -13.81 -4.07
N ASN A 90 12.37 -14.93 -4.19
CA ASN A 90 11.07 -14.94 -4.83
C ASN A 90 10.07 -14.07 -4.05
N ARG A 91 10.02 -14.16 -2.71
CA ARG A 91 9.16 -13.35 -1.86
C ARG A 91 9.33 -11.86 -2.12
N ARG A 92 10.58 -11.38 -2.17
CA ARG A 92 10.91 -9.96 -2.43
C ARG A 92 10.51 -9.52 -3.82
N HIS A 93 10.83 -10.29 -4.85
CA HIS A 93 10.48 -9.97 -6.23
C HIS A 93 8.96 -9.97 -6.47
N ILE A 94 8.25 -10.97 -5.97
CA ILE A 94 6.79 -11.06 -6.08
C ILE A 94 6.14 -9.87 -5.37
N LEU A 95 6.54 -9.57 -4.14
CA LEU A 95 6.02 -8.43 -3.39
C LEU A 95 6.22 -7.13 -4.15
N CYS A 96 7.46 -6.82 -4.56
CA CYS A 96 7.76 -5.57 -5.27
C CYS A 96 6.96 -5.45 -6.58
N SER A 97 6.81 -6.54 -7.32
CA SER A 97 6.05 -6.54 -8.58
C SER A 97 4.56 -6.30 -8.34
N LEU A 98 3.97 -6.99 -7.35
CA LEU A 98 2.56 -6.80 -6.99
C LEU A 98 2.29 -5.39 -6.48
N VAL A 99 3.17 -4.84 -5.63
CA VAL A 99 3.01 -3.49 -5.08
C VAL A 99 3.20 -2.42 -6.14
N ALA A 100 4.15 -2.58 -7.07
CA ALA A 100 4.33 -1.63 -8.18
C ALA A 100 3.07 -1.56 -9.06
N ASP A 101 2.54 -2.72 -9.46
CA ASP A 101 1.31 -2.79 -10.25
C ASP A 101 0.10 -2.24 -9.46
N PHE A 102 0.00 -2.58 -8.17
CA PHE A 102 -1.01 -2.03 -7.26
C PHE A 102 -0.99 -0.49 -7.25
N CYS A 103 0.18 0.12 -7.01
CA CYS A 103 0.34 1.57 -6.95
C CYS A 103 -0.05 2.27 -8.26
N HIS A 104 0.31 1.69 -9.41
CA HIS A 104 -0.04 2.26 -10.71
C HIS A 104 -1.56 2.33 -10.91
N TYR A 105 -2.27 1.23 -10.67
CA TYR A 105 -3.73 1.19 -10.80
C TYR A 105 -4.44 2.08 -9.78
N MET A 106 -3.97 2.08 -8.53
CA MET A 106 -4.57 2.89 -7.46
C MET A 106 -4.44 4.38 -7.76
N LEU A 107 -3.26 4.84 -8.17
CA LEU A 107 -3.03 6.25 -8.50
C LEU A 107 -3.95 6.72 -9.64
N GLU A 108 -4.07 5.95 -10.72
CA GLU A 108 -4.96 6.30 -11.82
C GLU A 108 -6.43 6.28 -11.40
N SER A 109 -6.83 5.37 -10.51
CA SER A 109 -8.18 5.36 -9.93
C SER A 109 -8.44 6.64 -9.12
N PHE A 110 -7.49 7.08 -8.29
CA PHE A 110 -7.61 8.31 -7.51
C PHE A 110 -7.76 9.54 -8.42
N VAL A 111 -6.96 9.62 -9.48
CA VAL A 111 -7.08 10.68 -10.49
C VAL A 111 -8.44 10.67 -11.16
N CYS A 112 -8.96 9.50 -11.52
CA CYS A 112 -10.30 9.37 -12.13
C CYS A 112 -11.41 9.76 -11.15
N ALA A 113 -11.31 9.38 -9.88
CA ALA A 113 -12.26 9.78 -8.84
C ALA A 113 -12.27 11.30 -8.64
N ALA A 114 -11.08 11.93 -8.56
CA ALA A 114 -10.93 13.38 -8.48
C ALA A 114 -11.55 14.11 -9.68
N LYS A 115 -11.49 13.50 -10.85
CA LYS A 115 -12.10 14.00 -12.10
C LYS A 115 -13.60 13.70 -12.23
N ARG A 116 -14.23 13.18 -11.17
CA ARG A 116 -15.64 12.77 -11.17
C ARG A 116 -15.98 11.77 -12.29
N LYS A 117 -15.10 10.78 -12.49
CA LYS A 117 -15.27 9.66 -13.45
C LYS A 117 -15.44 8.34 -12.70
N PRO A 118 -16.55 8.12 -11.96
CA PRO A 118 -16.69 6.99 -11.04
C PRO A 118 -16.60 5.64 -11.76
N ALA A 119 -17.21 5.46 -12.93
CA ALA A 119 -17.16 4.20 -13.65
C ALA A 119 -15.71 3.77 -13.95
N VAL A 120 -14.87 4.70 -14.41
CA VAL A 120 -13.45 4.42 -14.69
C VAL A 120 -12.68 4.20 -13.39
N ALA A 121 -12.92 5.03 -12.36
CA ALA A 121 -12.28 4.89 -11.06
C ALA A 121 -12.53 3.50 -10.45
N TYR A 122 -13.78 3.05 -10.41
CA TYR A 122 -14.13 1.72 -9.91
C TYR A 122 -13.60 0.58 -10.78
N ALA A 123 -13.61 0.72 -12.11
CA ALA A 123 -13.03 -0.28 -13.00
C ALA A 123 -11.54 -0.51 -12.72
N LEU A 124 -10.79 0.58 -12.49
CA LEU A 124 -9.37 0.54 -12.14
C LEU A 124 -9.10 -0.09 -10.77
N LEU A 125 -10.00 0.07 -9.78
CA LEU A 125 -9.86 -0.53 -8.45
C LEU A 125 -9.93 -2.05 -8.45
N ARG A 126 -10.55 -2.67 -9.47
CA ARG A 126 -10.83 -4.11 -9.44
C ARG A 126 -9.55 -4.94 -9.35
N LYS A 127 -8.58 -4.70 -10.22
CA LYS A 127 -7.34 -5.48 -10.24
C LYS A 127 -6.55 -5.31 -8.95
N PRO A 128 -6.21 -4.08 -8.49
CA PRO A 128 -5.39 -3.91 -7.28
C PRO A 128 -6.07 -4.42 -6.02
N LEU A 129 -7.35 -4.10 -5.80
CA LEU A 129 -8.02 -4.45 -4.54
C LEU A 129 -8.59 -5.87 -4.51
N ARG A 130 -8.97 -6.43 -5.66
CA ARG A 130 -9.53 -7.78 -5.74
C ARG A 130 -8.46 -8.85 -5.94
N ASP A 131 -7.48 -8.57 -6.79
CA ASP A 131 -6.51 -9.58 -7.23
C ASP A 131 -5.13 -9.32 -6.59
N ASN A 132 -4.44 -8.21 -6.86
CA ASN A 132 -3.08 -7.98 -6.32
C ASN A 132 -3.02 -8.09 -4.80
N LEU A 133 -3.98 -7.43 -4.10
CA LEU A 133 -4.01 -7.46 -2.63
C LEU A 133 -4.25 -8.89 -2.09
N ALA A 134 -5.04 -9.73 -2.78
CA ALA A 134 -5.24 -11.12 -2.37
C ALA A 134 -3.94 -11.96 -2.47
N TYR A 135 -3.11 -11.72 -3.49
CA TYR A 135 -1.80 -12.37 -3.57
C TYR A 135 -0.80 -11.82 -2.55
N ILE A 136 -0.86 -10.52 -2.23
CA ILE A 136 -0.05 -9.93 -1.15
C ILE A 136 -0.45 -10.53 0.20
N GLU A 137 -1.74 -10.71 0.45
CA GLU A 137 -2.27 -11.37 1.64
C GLU A 137 -1.78 -12.83 1.74
N TRP A 138 -1.83 -13.58 0.66
CA TRP A 138 -1.31 -14.95 0.62
C TRP A 138 0.21 -14.99 0.87
N LEU A 139 0.95 -14.13 0.18
CA LEU A 139 2.41 -14.00 0.36
C LEU A 139 2.78 -13.63 1.80
N ARG A 140 1.91 -12.91 2.52
CA ARG A 140 2.11 -12.54 3.93
C ARG A 140 1.96 -13.71 4.89
N VAL A 141 0.94 -14.54 4.69
CA VAL A 141 0.56 -15.58 5.65
C VAL A 141 1.19 -16.93 5.34
N GLU A 142 1.29 -17.30 4.08
CA GLU A 142 1.78 -18.60 3.59
C GLU A 142 2.76 -18.42 2.39
N PRO A 143 3.90 -17.69 2.55
CA PRO A 143 4.78 -17.34 1.45
C PRO A 143 5.35 -18.57 0.73
N LYS A 144 5.72 -19.60 1.48
CA LYS A 144 6.29 -20.83 0.92
C LYS A 144 5.28 -21.55 0.03
N GLU A 145 4.04 -21.69 0.47
CA GLU A 145 2.98 -22.33 -0.32
C GLU A 145 2.76 -21.62 -1.65
N LEU A 146 2.63 -20.27 -1.61
CA LEU A 146 2.45 -19.48 -2.83
C LEU A 146 3.63 -19.65 -3.79
N ILE A 147 4.86 -19.56 -3.29
CA ILE A 147 6.08 -19.66 -4.11
C ILE A 147 6.20 -21.05 -4.74
N ASP A 148 5.95 -22.12 -3.96
CA ASP A 148 5.96 -23.48 -4.48
C ASP A 148 4.94 -23.68 -5.61
N LYS A 149 3.72 -23.15 -5.43
CA LYS A 149 2.71 -23.23 -6.48
C LYS A 149 3.10 -22.45 -7.74
N LEU A 150 3.67 -21.26 -7.58
CA LEU A 150 4.13 -20.46 -8.72
C LEU A 150 5.28 -21.12 -9.48
N LEU A 151 6.17 -21.84 -8.79
CA LEU A 151 7.34 -22.46 -9.41
C LEU A 151 7.05 -23.85 -10.00
N TYR A 152 6.13 -24.61 -9.39
CA TYR A 152 6.01 -26.04 -9.68
C TYR A 152 4.61 -26.52 -10.09
N CYS A 153 3.58 -25.67 -9.95
CA CYS A 153 2.20 -26.07 -10.23
C CYS A 153 1.63 -25.37 -11.48
N GLN A 154 0.51 -25.88 -11.98
CA GLN A 154 -0.21 -25.24 -13.08
C GLN A 154 -0.96 -23.98 -12.58
N PRO A 155 -1.22 -22.97 -13.47
CA PRO A 155 -1.88 -21.72 -13.10
C PRO A 155 -3.22 -21.88 -12.36
N GLU A 156 -3.99 -22.92 -12.64
CA GLU A 156 -5.26 -23.24 -12.00
C GLU A 156 -5.13 -23.48 -10.50
N GLU A 157 -3.96 -23.92 -10.03
CA GLU A 157 -3.72 -24.22 -8.62
C GLU A 157 -3.48 -22.96 -7.78
N TYR A 158 -2.95 -21.91 -8.39
CA TYR A 158 -2.75 -20.62 -7.71
C TYR A 158 -3.66 -19.49 -8.19
N ASP A 159 -4.57 -19.74 -9.17
CA ASP A 159 -5.60 -18.76 -9.51
C ASP A 159 -6.58 -18.56 -8.35
N LEU A 160 -6.65 -17.31 -7.86
CA LEU A 160 -7.53 -16.89 -6.76
C LEU A 160 -8.90 -16.40 -7.24
N SER A 161 -9.18 -16.34 -8.54
CA SER A 161 -10.38 -15.69 -9.08
C SER A 161 -11.68 -16.24 -8.47
N CYS A 162 -11.78 -17.55 -8.29
CA CYS A 162 -12.94 -18.26 -7.75
C CYS A 162 -12.76 -18.78 -6.31
N LYS A 163 -11.60 -18.56 -5.67
CA LYS A 163 -11.27 -19.14 -4.35
C LYS A 163 -11.65 -18.19 -3.20
N LYS A 164 -12.96 -17.93 -3.02
CA LYS A 164 -13.49 -17.00 -2.02
C LYS A 164 -13.10 -17.38 -0.59
N GLU A 165 -13.25 -18.65 -0.23
CA GLU A 165 -12.94 -19.15 1.13
C GLU A 165 -11.44 -19.05 1.46
N LEU A 166 -10.57 -19.27 0.48
CA LEU A 166 -9.13 -19.12 0.67
C LEU A 166 -8.74 -17.64 0.95
N LYS A 167 -9.33 -16.70 0.20
CA LYS A 167 -9.15 -15.26 0.45
C LYS A 167 -9.62 -14.86 1.85
N LYS A 168 -10.76 -15.39 2.29
CA LYS A 168 -11.30 -15.16 3.64
C LYS A 168 -10.33 -15.67 4.70
N LYS A 169 -9.84 -16.91 4.56
CA LYS A 169 -8.84 -17.53 5.45
C LYS A 169 -7.60 -16.65 5.57
N HIS A 170 -7.05 -16.13 4.47
CA HIS A 170 -5.86 -15.30 4.50
C HIS A 170 -6.09 -13.99 5.26
N ILE A 171 -7.23 -13.32 5.05
CA ILE A 171 -7.60 -12.09 5.78
C ILE A 171 -7.73 -12.38 7.28
N GLU A 172 -8.41 -13.47 7.66
CA GLU A 172 -8.55 -13.89 9.05
C GLU A 172 -7.19 -14.18 9.70
N GLN A 173 -6.28 -14.87 9.01
CA GLN A 173 -4.91 -15.12 9.49
C GLN A 173 -4.10 -13.83 9.66
N ILE A 174 -4.28 -12.83 8.78
CA ILE A 174 -3.65 -11.51 8.91
C ILE A 174 -4.15 -10.81 10.17
N TYR A 175 -5.46 -10.83 10.41
CA TYR A 175 -6.02 -10.28 11.63
C TYR A 175 -5.47 -10.97 12.89
N GLU A 176 -5.48 -12.30 12.91
CA GLU A 176 -5.04 -13.07 14.08
C GLU A 176 -3.55 -12.85 14.40
N LYS A 177 -2.70 -12.87 13.37
CA LYS A 177 -1.24 -12.81 13.53
C LYS A 177 -0.70 -11.40 13.66
N TYR A 178 -1.21 -10.46 12.86
CA TYR A 178 -0.63 -9.12 12.76
C TYR A 178 -1.53 -8.02 13.35
N LYS A 179 -2.76 -8.36 13.74
CA LYS A 179 -3.77 -7.41 14.29
C LYS A 179 -4.11 -6.26 13.35
N ILE A 180 -3.98 -6.48 12.04
CA ILE A 180 -4.45 -5.59 10.98
C ILE A 180 -5.90 -5.97 10.67
N ASP A 181 -6.73 -5.02 10.21
CA ASP A 181 -8.18 -5.18 10.01
C ASP A 181 -8.98 -5.41 11.30
N ARG A 182 -8.79 -4.51 12.27
CA ARG A 182 -9.43 -4.61 13.60
C ARG A 182 -10.96 -4.73 13.58
N ASN A 183 -11.60 -4.30 12.50
CA ASN A 183 -13.06 -4.31 12.34
C ASN A 183 -13.56 -5.50 11.51
N ASN A 184 -12.68 -6.42 11.09
CA ASN A 184 -13.00 -7.57 10.22
C ASN A 184 -13.81 -7.21 8.95
N GLY A 185 -13.63 -5.99 8.45
CA GLY A 185 -14.40 -5.43 7.32
C GLY A 185 -13.81 -5.74 5.94
N MET A 186 -12.54 -6.11 5.85
CA MET A 186 -11.83 -6.19 4.56
C MET A 186 -12.39 -7.23 3.62
N PHE A 187 -12.89 -8.35 4.16
CA PHE A 187 -13.52 -9.35 3.34
C PHE A 187 -14.88 -8.87 2.81
N ALA A 188 -15.71 -8.24 3.66
CA ALA A 188 -17.01 -7.71 3.30
C ALA A 188 -16.89 -6.59 2.24
N PHE A 189 -16.01 -5.64 2.43
CA PHE A 189 -15.77 -4.56 1.46
C PHE A 189 -15.37 -5.06 0.07
N ARG A 190 -14.62 -6.14 -0.02
CA ARG A 190 -14.01 -6.59 -1.27
C ARG A 190 -14.75 -7.73 -1.95
N TYR A 191 -15.37 -8.65 -1.21
CA TYR A 191 -15.82 -9.94 -1.76
C TYR A 191 -17.26 -10.34 -1.41
N GLU A 192 -17.90 -9.66 -0.45
CA GLU A 192 -19.25 -10.08 0.00
C GLU A 192 -20.31 -9.57 -0.95
N LYS A 193 -20.98 -10.51 -1.66
CA LYS A 193 -21.94 -10.16 -2.71
C LYS A 193 -23.31 -9.69 -2.18
N ASN A 194 -23.63 -10.00 -0.93
CA ASN A 194 -24.92 -9.67 -0.32
C ASN A 194 -24.90 -8.34 0.45
N GLU A 195 -23.72 -7.80 0.71
CA GLU A 195 -23.54 -6.55 1.45
C GLU A 195 -23.60 -5.35 0.51
N ASP A 196 -24.31 -4.31 0.93
CA ASP A 196 -24.39 -3.07 0.15
C ASP A 196 -23.07 -2.30 0.16
N ILE A 197 -22.21 -2.55 1.15
CA ILE A 197 -20.88 -1.98 1.28
C ILE A 197 -19.82 -2.68 0.40
N SER A 198 -20.19 -3.67 -0.42
CA SER A 198 -19.22 -4.44 -1.20
C SER A 198 -18.91 -3.84 -2.56
N LEU A 199 -17.61 -3.70 -2.85
CA LEU A 199 -17.11 -3.27 -4.15
C LEU A 199 -17.41 -4.27 -5.28
N GLU A 200 -17.64 -5.55 -4.97
CA GLU A 200 -17.89 -6.59 -6.00
C GLU A 200 -19.09 -6.26 -6.89
N LYS A 201 -20.17 -5.70 -6.32
CA LYS A 201 -21.35 -5.26 -7.09
C LYS A 201 -21.01 -4.11 -8.02
N ILE A 202 -20.24 -3.13 -7.55
CA ILE A 202 -19.89 -1.93 -8.31
C ILE A 202 -18.89 -2.28 -9.41
N TRP A 203 -17.90 -3.11 -9.13
CA TRP A 203 -16.95 -3.59 -10.14
C TRP A 203 -17.64 -4.30 -11.31
N ASN A 204 -18.66 -5.12 -11.02
CA ASN A 204 -19.41 -5.78 -12.07
C ASN A 204 -20.18 -4.77 -12.94
N LYS A 205 -20.82 -3.77 -12.35
CA LYS A 205 -21.52 -2.70 -13.10
C LYS A 205 -20.54 -1.83 -13.88
N ALA A 206 -19.41 -1.46 -13.28
CA ALA A 206 -18.41 -0.59 -13.94
C ALA A 206 -17.69 -1.27 -15.12
N ASN A 207 -17.54 -2.60 -15.09
CA ASN A 207 -16.82 -3.35 -16.12
C ASN A 207 -17.74 -3.99 -17.20
N HIS A 208 -19.04 -4.09 -16.95
CA HIS A 208 -19.95 -4.77 -17.86
C HIS A 208 -21.22 -3.94 -18.11
N ILE A 209 -21.53 -3.69 -19.36
CA ILE A 209 -22.77 -3.00 -19.77
C ILE A 209 -24.02 -3.82 -19.37
N VAL A 210 -23.92 -5.14 -19.40
CA VAL A 210 -24.97 -6.07 -18.95
C VAL A 210 -24.35 -7.16 -18.11
N THR A 211 -24.97 -7.48 -16.98
CA THR A 211 -24.58 -8.59 -16.11
C THR A 211 -25.72 -9.58 -15.94
N THR A 212 -25.40 -10.87 -15.98
CA THR A 212 -26.34 -11.97 -15.82
C THR A 212 -26.21 -12.73 -14.50
N GLN A 213 -25.19 -12.41 -13.70
CA GLN A 213 -24.96 -13.05 -12.41
C GLN A 213 -26.03 -12.66 -11.39
N LYS A 214 -26.52 -13.63 -10.62
CA LYS A 214 -27.66 -13.52 -9.70
C LYS A 214 -27.70 -12.23 -8.86
N TYR A 215 -26.57 -11.83 -8.27
CA TYR A 215 -26.50 -10.69 -7.34
C TYR A 215 -26.20 -9.34 -7.99
N THR A 216 -25.84 -9.33 -9.27
CA THR A 216 -25.48 -8.12 -10.02
C THR A 216 -26.24 -8.02 -11.33
N LYS A 217 -27.29 -8.83 -11.49
CA LYS A 217 -28.07 -8.94 -12.74
C LYS A 217 -28.65 -7.58 -13.13
N SER A 218 -28.42 -7.18 -14.37
CA SER A 218 -29.07 -6.00 -14.95
C SER A 218 -30.60 -6.21 -14.98
N ALA A 219 -31.36 -5.19 -14.66
CA ALA A 219 -32.81 -5.25 -14.81
C ALA A 219 -33.22 -5.35 -16.27
N GLN A 220 -34.43 -5.83 -16.52
CA GLN A 220 -34.95 -5.93 -17.88
C GLN A 220 -35.11 -4.53 -18.48
N GLY A 221 -34.52 -4.31 -19.63
CA GLY A 221 -34.55 -3.01 -20.32
C GLY A 221 -33.51 -2.00 -19.82
N GLU A 222 -32.63 -2.37 -18.88
CA GLU A 222 -31.60 -1.49 -18.32
C GLU A 222 -30.19 -1.94 -18.72
N LEU A 223 -29.32 -0.95 -18.88
CA LEU A 223 -27.88 -1.12 -19.02
C LEU A 223 -27.20 -0.67 -17.72
N ASN A 224 -26.05 -1.26 -17.39
CA ASN A 224 -25.28 -0.92 -16.21
C ASN A 224 -24.51 0.40 -16.43
N PHE A 225 -25.02 1.50 -15.89
CA PHE A 225 -24.29 2.76 -15.79
C PHE A 225 -24.10 3.14 -14.33
N VAL A 226 -22.91 3.65 -13.98
CA VAL A 226 -22.54 4.05 -12.61
C VAL A 226 -22.72 5.58 -12.42
N PHE A 227 -23.32 6.29 -13.40
CA PHE A 227 -23.37 7.76 -13.39
C PHE A 227 -24.50 8.29 -14.28
N VAL A 228 -25.71 7.81 -14.17
CA VAL A 228 -26.82 8.21 -15.04
C VAL A 228 -27.28 9.66 -14.77
N ASP A 229 -27.21 10.09 -13.52
CA ASP A 229 -27.61 11.43 -13.07
C ASP A 229 -26.69 11.98 -11.97
N SER A 230 -26.97 13.19 -11.55
CA SER A 230 -26.15 13.89 -10.52
C SER A 230 -26.27 13.26 -9.13
N GLU A 231 -27.38 12.68 -8.78
CA GLU A 231 -27.61 12.03 -7.48
C GLU A 231 -26.82 10.72 -7.41
N GLN A 232 -26.90 9.89 -8.43
CA GLN A 232 -26.10 8.67 -8.53
C GLN A 232 -24.60 8.98 -8.56
N LEU A 233 -24.18 10.00 -9.30
CA LEU A 233 -22.78 10.43 -9.33
C LEU A 233 -22.28 10.80 -7.92
N GLU A 234 -23.05 11.55 -7.15
CA GLU A 234 -22.67 11.92 -5.78
C GLU A 234 -22.66 10.71 -4.85
N HIS A 235 -23.68 9.87 -4.90
CA HIS A 235 -23.74 8.62 -4.12
C HIS A 235 -22.52 7.71 -4.36
N TYR A 236 -22.11 7.49 -5.62
CA TYR A 236 -20.93 6.68 -5.91
C TYR A 236 -19.62 7.37 -5.54
N THR A 237 -19.58 8.70 -5.57
CA THR A 237 -18.42 9.47 -5.11
C THR A 237 -18.27 9.38 -3.59
N GLU A 238 -19.36 9.56 -2.85
CA GLU A 238 -19.38 9.38 -1.39
C GLU A 238 -18.96 7.96 -0.99
N TYR A 239 -19.53 6.97 -1.63
CA TYR A 239 -19.18 5.57 -1.38
C TYR A 239 -17.69 5.28 -1.66
N TYR A 240 -17.13 5.85 -2.74
CA TYR A 240 -15.71 5.74 -3.05
C TYR A 240 -14.83 6.25 -1.91
N TYR A 241 -15.11 7.47 -1.44
CA TYR A 241 -14.33 8.11 -0.38
C TYR A 241 -14.64 7.58 1.03
N THR A 242 -15.68 6.79 1.19
CA THR A 242 -15.97 6.05 2.43
C THR A 242 -15.23 4.73 2.50
N VAL A 243 -15.22 3.95 1.43
CA VAL A 243 -14.72 2.56 1.46
C VAL A 243 -13.25 2.46 1.06
N VAL A 244 -12.83 3.16 0.01
CA VAL A 244 -11.46 3.02 -0.53
C VAL A 244 -10.38 3.45 0.46
N PRO A 245 -10.53 4.54 1.26
CA PRO A 245 -9.56 4.90 2.29
C PRO A 245 -9.35 3.80 3.34
N GLN A 246 -10.41 3.09 3.73
CA GLN A 246 -10.31 2.00 4.70
C GLN A 246 -9.49 0.83 4.16
N ILE A 247 -9.74 0.44 2.90
CA ILE A 247 -8.97 -0.62 2.25
C ILE A 247 -7.52 -0.19 2.03
N MET A 248 -7.29 1.08 1.66
CA MET A 248 -5.93 1.61 1.50
C MET A 248 -5.15 1.66 2.81
N ALA A 249 -5.79 2.01 3.93
CA ALA A 249 -5.18 1.96 5.26
C ALA A 249 -4.70 0.53 5.57
N TYR A 250 -5.59 -0.45 5.39
CA TYR A 250 -5.27 -1.86 5.57
C TYR A 250 -4.13 -2.33 4.67
N ALA A 251 -4.22 -2.06 3.36
CA ALA A 251 -3.20 -2.46 2.40
C ALA A 251 -1.84 -1.83 2.70
N THR A 252 -1.82 -0.55 3.07
CA THR A 252 -0.59 0.18 3.39
C THR A 252 0.06 -0.38 4.65
N GLU A 253 -0.68 -0.62 5.73
CA GLU A 253 -0.15 -1.22 6.97
C GLU A 253 0.42 -2.62 6.70
N LEU A 254 -0.28 -3.44 5.91
CA LEU A 254 0.17 -4.78 5.53
C LEU A 254 1.48 -4.75 4.73
N ILE A 255 1.52 -3.95 3.67
CA ILE A 255 2.66 -3.89 2.75
C ILE A 255 3.88 -3.24 3.41
N VAL A 256 3.69 -2.15 4.15
CA VAL A 256 4.77 -1.48 4.90
C VAL A 256 5.40 -2.45 5.89
N GLY A 257 4.60 -3.21 6.66
CA GLY A 257 5.12 -4.22 7.57
C GLY A 257 5.96 -5.31 6.87
N MET A 258 5.60 -5.69 5.63
CA MET A 258 6.41 -6.62 4.84
C MET A 258 7.73 -6.00 4.37
N PHE A 259 7.73 -4.73 3.98
CA PHE A 259 8.94 -4.02 3.59
C PHE A 259 9.86 -3.75 4.79
N GLU A 260 9.32 -3.40 5.95
CA GLU A 260 10.06 -3.22 7.20
C GLU A 260 10.80 -4.51 7.60
N GLU A 261 10.19 -5.67 7.40
CA GLU A 261 10.86 -6.97 7.62
C GLU A 261 12.00 -7.22 6.62
N ILE A 262 11.79 -6.94 5.32
CA ILE A 262 12.83 -7.09 4.29
C ILE A 262 14.00 -6.14 4.54
N ALA A 263 13.73 -4.96 5.05
CA ALA A 263 14.70 -3.91 5.32
C ALA A 263 15.37 -4.04 6.69
N ASP A 264 14.95 -4.98 7.52
CA ASP A 264 15.40 -5.16 8.90
C ASP A 264 15.33 -3.85 9.73
N ILE A 265 14.18 -3.17 9.62
CA ILE A 265 13.96 -1.90 10.30
C ILE A 265 13.83 -2.11 11.80
N ASN A 266 14.54 -1.30 12.57
CA ASN A 266 14.49 -1.44 14.02
C ASN A 266 13.08 -1.16 14.61
N PRO A 267 12.71 -1.78 15.74
CA PRO A 267 11.35 -1.70 16.31
C PRO A 267 10.91 -0.28 16.69
N PHE A 268 11.83 0.59 17.05
CA PHE A 268 11.51 1.99 17.38
C PHE A 268 11.03 2.73 16.13
N THR A 269 11.76 2.60 15.02
CA THR A 269 11.38 3.21 13.73
C THR A 269 10.04 2.66 13.24
N GLN A 270 9.80 1.34 13.35
CA GLN A 270 8.50 0.73 13.04
C GLN A 270 7.38 1.35 13.88
N THR A 271 7.61 1.59 15.16
CA THR A 271 6.63 2.22 16.05
C THR A 271 6.32 3.65 15.61
N VAL A 272 7.34 4.45 15.28
CA VAL A 272 7.16 5.82 14.77
C VAL A 272 6.36 5.82 13.46
N ASN A 273 6.71 4.93 12.53
CA ASN A 273 6.00 4.77 11.25
C ASN A 273 4.52 4.45 11.50
N LYS A 274 4.25 3.52 12.40
CA LYS A 274 2.88 3.11 12.74
C LYS A 274 2.07 4.26 13.33
N ILE A 275 2.65 5.05 14.24
CA ILE A 275 2.00 6.22 14.82
C ILE A 275 1.66 7.25 13.72
N LEU A 276 2.63 7.56 12.86
CA LEU A 276 2.41 8.53 11.77
C LEU A 276 1.33 8.06 10.79
N MET A 277 1.36 6.79 10.38
CA MET A 277 0.31 6.23 9.50
C MET A 277 -1.07 6.27 10.17
N THR A 278 -1.14 5.94 11.46
CA THR A 278 -2.41 5.98 12.23
C THR A 278 -2.96 7.41 12.31
N LEU A 279 -2.11 8.40 12.50
CA LEU A 279 -2.53 9.81 12.52
C LEU A 279 -3.03 10.29 11.15
N HIS A 280 -2.34 9.91 10.07
CA HIS A 280 -2.80 10.23 8.72
C HIS A 280 -4.13 9.55 8.40
N GLN A 281 -4.31 8.31 8.83
CA GLN A 281 -5.58 7.60 8.70
C GLN A 281 -6.70 8.30 9.47
N ALA A 282 -6.44 8.67 10.73
CA ALA A 282 -7.41 9.38 11.56
C ALA A 282 -7.84 10.70 10.93
N TYR A 283 -6.88 11.46 10.41
CA TYR A 283 -7.14 12.69 9.69
C TYR A 283 -7.98 12.46 8.43
N GLY A 284 -7.53 11.56 7.55
CA GLY A 284 -8.18 11.29 6.26
C GLY A 284 -9.57 10.65 6.38
N MET A 285 -9.89 10.01 7.51
CA MET A 285 -11.20 9.44 7.79
C MET A 285 -12.09 10.36 8.66
N GLY A 286 -11.63 11.55 9.01
CA GLY A 286 -12.36 12.48 9.88
C GLY A 286 -12.59 11.95 11.30
N LEU A 287 -11.68 11.10 11.80
CA LEU A 287 -11.86 10.44 13.08
C LEU A 287 -11.50 11.36 14.23
N SER A 288 -12.33 11.39 15.28
CA SER A 288 -12.18 12.28 16.43
C SER A 288 -10.85 12.11 17.19
N TYR A 289 -10.28 10.90 17.17
CA TYR A 289 -9.02 10.60 17.85
C TYR A 289 -7.77 11.19 17.16
N TYR A 290 -7.92 11.92 16.05
CA TYR A 290 -6.81 12.68 15.45
C TYR A 290 -6.22 13.69 16.45
N GLN A 291 -7.05 14.40 17.21
CA GLN A 291 -6.60 15.33 18.24
C GLN A 291 -5.92 14.62 19.42
N GLU A 292 -6.44 13.47 19.83
CA GLU A 292 -5.82 12.64 20.87
C GLU A 292 -4.45 12.11 20.42
N GLY A 293 -4.33 11.66 19.18
CA GLY A 293 -3.06 11.22 18.60
C GLY A 293 -2.02 12.35 18.49
N LYS A 294 -2.45 13.58 18.19
CA LYS A 294 -1.56 14.76 18.23
C LYS A 294 -1.02 14.99 19.64
N GLN A 295 -1.88 14.92 20.67
CA GLN A 295 -1.45 15.07 22.05
C GLN A 295 -0.45 14.00 22.48
N MET A 296 -0.62 12.75 22.06
CA MET A 296 0.34 11.67 22.34
C MET A 296 1.73 11.99 21.76
N LEU A 297 1.81 12.45 20.52
CA LEU A 297 3.08 12.84 19.90
C LEU A 297 3.76 14.03 20.59
N GLU A 298 2.98 14.97 21.14
CA GLU A 298 3.52 16.09 21.91
C GLU A 298 4.08 15.64 23.27
N VAL A 299 3.38 14.72 23.94
CA VAL A 299 3.75 14.22 25.27
C VAL A 299 5.01 13.34 25.20
N ASP A 300 5.10 12.45 24.23
CA ASP A 300 6.22 11.52 24.12
C ASP A 300 7.50 12.16 23.55
N LYS A 301 7.46 13.48 23.27
CA LYS A 301 8.61 14.27 22.77
C LYS A 301 9.34 13.56 21.63
N CYS A 302 8.59 12.94 20.72
CA CYS A 302 9.16 12.28 19.56
C CYS A 302 10.06 13.30 18.84
N PRO A 303 11.39 13.14 18.82
CA PRO A 303 12.28 14.12 18.26
C PRO A 303 12.21 14.04 16.74
N LEU A 304 11.28 14.78 16.14
CA LEU A 304 11.30 14.97 14.71
C LEU A 304 12.45 15.88 14.32
N ILE A 305 13.16 15.49 13.30
CA ILE A 305 14.35 16.20 12.85
C ILE A 305 14.22 16.48 11.36
N CYS A 306 14.70 17.66 10.96
CA CYS A 306 14.73 18.01 9.55
C CYS A 306 15.69 17.09 8.79
N PRO A 307 15.24 16.31 7.80
CA PRO A 307 16.08 15.37 7.07
C PRO A 307 17.19 16.07 6.23
N TYR A 308 17.02 17.37 5.96
CA TYR A 308 17.99 18.12 5.14
C TYR A 308 19.10 18.78 5.94
N CYS A 309 18.87 19.15 7.20
CA CYS A 309 19.84 19.94 7.97
C CYS A 309 20.00 19.54 9.42
N GLY A 310 19.34 18.48 9.87
CA GLY A 310 19.46 17.95 11.21
C GLY A 310 18.85 18.80 12.34
N LYS A 311 18.12 19.88 12.03
CA LYS A 311 17.52 20.71 13.08
C LYS A 311 16.35 19.99 13.72
N LYS A 312 16.33 19.91 15.07
CA LYS A 312 15.16 19.44 15.84
C LYS A 312 13.92 20.30 15.52
N ILE A 313 12.79 19.64 15.33
CA ILE A 313 11.49 20.26 15.11
C ILE A 313 10.67 20.02 16.37
N ILE A 314 10.23 21.10 16.99
CA ILE A 314 9.34 21.01 18.14
C ILE A 314 7.93 20.80 17.57
N LEU A 315 7.31 19.70 17.94
CA LEU A 315 5.93 19.40 17.58
C LEU A 315 5.01 20.22 18.46
N ASN A 316 4.10 20.92 17.83
CA ASN A 316 2.95 21.55 18.41
C ASN A 316 1.82 21.53 17.38
N ASP A 317 0.59 21.83 17.78
CA ASP A 317 -0.57 21.75 16.89
C ASP A 317 -0.32 22.40 15.52
N THR A 318 0.18 23.63 15.52
CA THR A 318 0.41 24.38 14.28
C THR A 318 1.48 23.74 13.37
N ASN A 319 2.52 23.15 13.96
CA ASN A 319 3.58 22.50 13.17
C ASN A 319 3.11 21.15 12.67
N MET A 320 2.34 20.41 13.45
CA MET A 320 1.78 19.12 13.06
C MET A 320 0.83 19.26 11.88
N ASP A 321 -0.13 20.17 11.93
CA ASP A 321 -1.02 20.41 10.80
C ASP A 321 -0.24 20.77 9.53
N LYS A 322 0.77 21.64 9.64
CA LYS A 322 1.61 21.99 8.50
C LYS A 322 2.41 20.80 7.94
N LEU A 323 2.85 19.87 8.79
CA LEU A 323 3.51 18.64 8.35
C LEU A 323 2.53 17.74 7.60
N PHE A 324 1.35 17.50 8.13
CA PHE A 324 0.31 16.69 7.49
C PHE A 324 -0.11 17.24 6.12
N PHE A 325 -0.19 18.56 5.99
CA PHE A 325 -0.51 19.21 4.72
C PHE A 325 0.70 19.44 3.80
N ASN A 326 1.87 18.87 4.12
CA ASN A 326 3.11 19.10 3.39
C ASN A 326 3.47 20.59 3.23
N GLN A 327 3.10 21.41 4.21
CA GLN A 327 3.29 22.88 4.20
C GLN A 327 4.42 23.34 5.12
N TYR A 328 4.96 22.46 5.96
CA TYR A 328 5.99 22.83 6.91
C TYR A 328 7.30 23.15 6.17
N LYS A 329 7.87 24.32 6.45
CA LYS A 329 9.23 24.72 6.01
C LYS A 329 10.17 24.73 7.21
N CYS A 330 11.30 24.07 7.10
CA CYS A 330 12.31 24.08 8.14
C CYS A 330 12.80 25.51 8.41
N LYS A 331 12.80 25.93 9.68
CA LYS A 331 13.26 27.27 10.07
C LYS A 331 14.77 27.52 9.85
N LYS A 332 15.57 26.45 9.61
CA LYS A 332 17.01 26.56 9.40
C LYS A 332 17.39 26.51 7.92
N CYS A 333 16.92 25.53 7.18
CA CYS A 333 17.31 25.32 5.78
C CYS A 333 16.23 25.72 4.77
N HIS A 334 15.04 26.15 5.24
CA HIS A 334 13.89 26.57 4.44
C HIS A 334 13.34 25.52 3.47
N GLN A 335 13.85 24.29 3.53
CA GLN A 335 13.28 23.18 2.75
C GLN A 335 11.89 22.83 3.26
N ARG A 336 11.00 22.52 2.31
CA ARG A 336 9.66 22.00 2.62
C ARG A 336 9.79 20.54 3.06
N LEU A 337 9.16 20.20 4.16
CA LEU A 337 9.14 18.86 4.70
C LEU A 337 7.82 18.19 4.36
N GLU A 338 7.92 16.95 3.91
CA GLU A 338 6.80 16.05 3.73
C GLU A 338 6.83 15.01 4.85
N THR A 339 5.68 14.64 5.36
CA THR A 339 5.56 13.66 6.46
C THR A 339 6.22 12.33 6.10
N ALA A 340 6.11 11.92 4.85
CA ALA A 340 6.75 10.72 4.34
C ALA A 340 8.29 10.72 4.48
N ASN A 341 8.93 11.89 4.51
CA ASN A 341 10.38 11.95 4.70
C ASN A 341 10.82 11.48 6.08
N TYR A 342 9.96 11.56 7.09
CA TYR A 342 10.26 11.06 8.43
C TYR A 342 10.06 9.54 8.53
N VAL A 343 9.08 9.02 7.80
CA VAL A 343 8.75 7.59 7.80
C VAL A 343 9.84 6.75 7.14
N PHE A 344 10.55 7.31 6.14
CA PHE A 344 11.49 6.57 5.30
C PHE A 344 12.94 7.02 5.42
N ASP A 345 13.24 8.06 6.20
CA ASP A 345 14.60 8.52 6.42
C ASP A 345 15.23 7.82 7.64
N PHE A 346 15.33 6.48 7.53
CA PHE A 346 15.85 5.62 8.59
C PHE A 346 17.31 5.91 8.94
N GLU A 347 18.13 6.30 7.98
CA GLU A 347 19.55 6.64 8.23
C GLU A 347 19.68 7.88 9.13
N ASN A 348 18.84 8.89 8.92
CA ASN A 348 18.84 10.06 9.76
C ASN A 348 18.28 9.77 11.15
N LEU A 349 17.22 9.00 11.28
CA LEU A 349 16.70 8.55 12.58
C LEU A 349 17.78 7.79 13.37
N ASN A 350 18.48 6.86 12.75
CA ASN A 350 19.55 6.08 13.41
C ASN A 350 20.73 6.94 13.84
N LYS A 351 21.16 7.92 13.05
CA LYS A 351 22.25 8.87 13.43
C LYS A 351 21.91 9.64 14.70
N TYR A 352 20.65 9.99 14.89
CA TYR A 352 20.23 10.81 16.04
C TYR A 352 19.96 10.01 17.31
N ILE A 353 19.58 8.73 17.18
CA ILE A 353 19.43 7.82 18.33
C ILE A 353 20.81 7.44 18.89
N THR A 354 21.83 7.33 18.05
CA THR A 354 23.20 7.00 18.47
C THR A 354 23.95 8.19 19.06
N ASP A 355 23.65 9.42 18.64
CA ASP A 355 24.31 10.63 19.16
C ASP A 355 23.77 11.15 20.49
N GLU A 356 22.59 10.72 20.94
CA GLU A 356 22.09 11.01 22.30
C GLU A 356 22.76 10.16 23.40
N LYS A 357 23.63 9.20 23.02
CA LYS A 357 24.42 8.37 23.94
C LYS A 357 25.89 8.80 24.07
N LYS A 358 26.26 9.91 23.47
CA LYS A 358 27.52 10.62 23.69
C LYS A 358 27.26 11.94 24.42
#